data_597542430014943f28ef5dce5a9aec56
#
_entry.id   597542430014943f28ef5dce5a9aec56
#
_cell.length_a   1.000
_cell.length_b   1.000
_cell.length_c   1.000
_cell.angle_alpha   90.00
_cell.angle_beta   90.00
_cell.angle_gamma   90.00
#
_symmetry.space_group_name_H-M   'P 1'
#
loop_
_entity.id
_entity.type
_entity.pdbx_description
1 polymer ?
#
loop_
_entity_poly.entity_id
_entity_poly.type
_entity_poly.pdbx_seq_one_letter_code
_entity_poly.pdbx_strand_id
1 'polypeptide(L)'
;GEQALEIADALVRSGSVDLIVIDSVAALTPKAEIEGEMGDSLPGLQARLMSQALRKLTGTIKRTNTLVIFINQIRMKIGVMFGNPETTTGGNALKFYASVRLDIRRTGSIKKGDEVIGSETKVKVVKNKVAPPFRQADFDILYGEGISREGEILDLASEASIIDKSGAWYAYSGDRIGQGKDNAREFLKEHPVMALEIENRVRAHFGVAGRGGPGAPGASGAAGAPTA
;
A
#
# COMPACT_ATOMS: atom_id res chain seq x y z
N GLY A 1 12.99 4.15 -20.08
CA GLY A 1 12.33 5.08 -19.13
C GLY A 1 11.40 6.04 -19.85
N GLU A 2 11.89 6.74 -20.87
CA GLU A 2 11.13 7.76 -21.60
C GLU A 2 9.85 7.18 -22.22
N GLN A 3 9.96 6.07 -22.95
CA GLN A 3 8.82 5.41 -23.60
C GLN A 3 7.75 4.98 -22.59
N ALA A 4 8.14 4.41 -21.45
CA ALA A 4 7.19 3.99 -20.43
C ALA A 4 6.43 5.19 -19.84
N LEU A 5 7.12 6.31 -19.62
CA LEU A 5 6.51 7.53 -19.10
C LEU A 5 5.65 8.26 -20.17
N GLU A 6 6.00 8.16 -21.44
CA GLU A 6 5.18 8.66 -22.56
C GLU A 6 3.89 7.84 -22.73
N ILE A 7 3.97 6.51 -22.61
CA ILE A 7 2.80 5.63 -22.60
C ILE A 7 1.89 5.99 -21.42
N ALA A 8 2.45 6.15 -20.21
CA ALA A 8 1.69 6.57 -19.04
C ALA A 8 1.00 7.92 -19.26
N ASP A 9 1.70 8.92 -19.82
CA ASP A 9 1.13 10.23 -20.14
C ASP A 9 0.00 10.14 -21.19
N ALA A 10 0.16 9.30 -22.21
CA ALA A 10 -0.89 9.07 -23.23
C ALA A 10 -2.13 8.41 -22.62
N LEU A 11 -1.96 7.41 -21.77
CA LEU A 11 -3.05 6.74 -21.06
C LEU A 11 -3.78 7.69 -20.11
N VAL A 12 -3.06 8.51 -19.34
CA VAL A 12 -3.67 9.54 -18.51
C VAL A 12 -4.46 10.54 -19.35
N ARG A 13 -3.89 11.01 -20.46
CA ARG A 13 -4.57 11.98 -21.36
C ARG A 13 -5.83 11.44 -22.00
N SER A 14 -5.89 10.14 -22.25
CA SER A 14 -7.08 9.51 -22.83
C SER A 14 -8.32 9.62 -21.94
N GLY A 15 -8.13 9.77 -20.61
CA GLY A 15 -9.21 9.74 -19.63
C GLY A 15 -9.94 8.39 -19.51
N SER A 16 -9.41 7.34 -20.14
CA SER A 16 -10.03 6.01 -20.20
C SER A 16 -9.53 5.08 -19.12
N VAL A 17 -8.57 5.52 -18.28
CA VAL A 17 -7.92 4.70 -17.27
C VAL A 17 -8.02 5.39 -15.91
N ASP A 18 -8.59 4.71 -14.93
CA ASP A 18 -8.75 5.23 -13.57
C ASP A 18 -7.48 5.07 -12.73
N LEU A 19 -6.71 4.01 -12.98
CA LEU A 19 -5.50 3.68 -12.21
C LEU A 19 -4.35 3.26 -13.13
N ILE A 20 -3.18 3.84 -12.90
CA ILE A 20 -1.91 3.43 -13.50
C ILE A 20 -0.92 3.11 -12.39
N VAL A 21 -0.27 1.94 -12.46
CA VAL A 21 0.80 1.55 -11.55
C VAL A 21 2.10 1.43 -12.33
N ILE A 22 3.14 2.11 -11.87
CA ILE A 22 4.50 2.04 -12.43
C ILE A 22 5.38 1.29 -11.44
N ASP A 23 5.71 0.05 -11.77
CA ASP A 23 6.56 -0.83 -10.96
C ASP A 23 7.82 -1.19 -11.74
N SER A 24 8.92 -0.63 -11.43
CA SER A 24 9.23 0.37 -10.40
C SER A 24 9.97 1.55 -11.01
N VAL A 25 10.09 2.66 -10.27
CA VAL A 25 10.91 3.81 -10.69
C VAL A 25 12.36 3.40 -10.97
N ALA A 26 12.88 2.40 -10.23
CA ALA A 26 14.23 1.88 -10.43
C ALA A 26 14.46 1.26 -11.83
N ALA A 27 13.40 0.76 -12.45
CA ALA A 27 13.43 0.14 -13.78
C ALA A 27 13.26 1.16 -14.93
N LEU A 28 13.00 2.42 -14.62
CA LEU A 28 12.87 3.49 -15.62
C LEU A 28 14.27 3.96 -16.07
N THR A 29 14.96 3.12 -16.83
CA THR A 29 16.31 3.42 -17.34
C THR A 29 16.22 4.46 -18.45
N PRO A 30 16.95 5.58 -18.35
CA PRO A 30 17.03 6.59 -19.41
C PRO A 30 17.59 6.01 -20.72
N LYS A 31 17.09 6.49 -21.86
CA LYS A 31 17.53 6.04 -23.17
C LYS A 31 19.05 6.20 -23.36
N ALA A 32 19.59 7.34 -22.94
CA ALA A 32 21.02 7.60 -23.03
C ALA A 32 21.89 6.63 -22.21
N GLU A 33 21.35 6.05 -21.14
CA GLU A 33 22.02 5.01 -20.35
C GLU A 33 21.98 3.66 -21.07
N ILE A 34 20.91 3.38 -21.83
CA ILE A 34 20.80 2.13 -22.64
C ILE A 34 21.70 2.18 -23.86
N GLU A 35 21.85 3.36 -24.49
CA GLU A 35 22.66 3.55 -25.69
C GLU A 35 24.14 3.80 -25.41
N GLY A 36 24.50 4.08 -24.16
CA GLY A 36 25.88 4.27 -23.69
C GLY A 36 26.68 2.99 -23.61
N GLU A 37 27.99 3.13 -23.45
CA GLU A 37 28.88 1.99 -23.26
C GLU A 37 28.89 1.49 -21.80
N MET A 38 29.25 0.20 -21.62
CA MET A 38 29.41 -0.38 -20.28
C MET A 38 30.53 0.35 -19.53
N GLY A 39 30.15 1.00 -18.41
CA GLY A 39 31.09 1.77 -17.58
C GLY A 39 30.93 3.27 -17.71
N ASP A 40 30.11 3.76 -18.63
CA ASP A 40 29.78 5.19 -18.72
C ASP A 40 29.12 5.66 -17.44
N SER A 41 29.70 6.70 -16.84
CA SER A 41 29.12 7.34 -15.66
C SER A 41 28.24 8.53 -16.12
N LEU A 42 26.94 8.35 -16.09
CA LEU A 42 25.95 9.37 -16.49
C LEU A 42 25.11 9.82 -15.26
N PRO A 43 25.71 10.56 -14.33
CA PRO A 43 25.05 10.87 -13.06
C PRO A 43 23.79 11.73 -13.27
N GLY A 44 22.73 11.38 -12.57
CA GLY A 44 21.50 12.17 -12.48
C GLY A 44 20.57 12.10 -13.69
N LEU A 45 20.82 11.29 -14.71
CA LEU A 45 19.93 11.16 -15.88
C LEU A 45 18.53 10.73 -15.46
N GLN A 46 18.41 9.70 -14.63
CA GLN A 46 17.12 9.23 -14.15
C GLN A 46 16.38 10.32 -13.34
N ALA A 47 17.10 11.10 -12.53
CA ALA A 47 16.50 12.20 -11.78
C ALA A 47 15.98 13.33 -12.70
N ARG A 48 16.70 13.61 -13.80
CA ARG A 48 16.27 14.58 -14.82
C ARG A 48 15.04 14.09 -15.55
N LEU A 49 15.04 12.82 -15.97
CA LEU A 49 13.91 12.17 -16.63
C LEU A 49 12.65 12.23 -15.74
N MET A 50 12.77 11.83 -14.48
CA MET A 50 11.66 11.88 -13.52
C MET A 50 11.15 13.31 -13.30
N SER A 51 12.06 14.28 -13.17
CA SER A 51 11.68 15.68 -12.99
C SER A 51 10.91 16.23 -14.19
N GLN A 52 11.31 15.87 -15.40
CA GLN A 52 10.65 16.29 -16.64
C GLN A 52 9.28 15.61 -16.79
N ALA A 53 9.22 14.30 -16.59
CA ALA A 53 7.99 13.52 -16.73
C ALA A 53 6.93 13.95 -15.70
N LEU A 54 7.30 14.13 -14.44
CA LEU A 54 6.36 14.51 -13.38
C LEU A 54 5.79 15.92 -13.61
N ARG A 55 6.56 16.85 -14.19
CA ARG A 55 6.02 18.17 -14.59
C ARG A 55 4.91 18.05 -15.63
N LYS A 56 5.06 17.16 -16.62
CA LYS A 56 4.03 16.90 -17.64
C LYS A 56 2.83 16.18 -17.04
N LEU A 57 3.08 15.02 -16.39
CA LEU A 57 2.05 14.16 -15.82
C LEU A 57 1.16 14.87 -14.80
N THR A 58 1.73 15.69 -13.90
CA THR A 58 0.94 16.39 -12.88
C THR A 58 -0.14 17.29 -13.48
N GLY A 59 0.17 18.00 -14.57
CA GLY A 59 -0.80 18.84 -15.27
C GLY A 59 -1.91 18.01 -15.92
N THR A 60 -1.60 16.83 -16.43
CA THR A 60 -2.55 15.94 -17.10
C THR A 60 -3.43 15.20 -16.08
N ILE A 61 -2.82 14.61 -15.05
CA ILE A 61 -3.51 13.90 -13.96
C ILE A 61 -4.59 14.77 -13.31
N LYS A 62 -4.28 16.05 -13.06
CA LYS A 62 -5.25 16.98 -12.44
C LYS A 62 -6.55 17.14 -13.25
N ARG A 63 -6.51 16.90 -14.56
CA ARG A 63 -7.67 17.08 -15.47
C ARG A 63 -8.44 15.79 -15.71
N THR A 64 -7.83 14.63 -15.52
CA THR A 64 -8.39 13.33 -15.95
C THR A 64 -8.86 12.46 -14.80
N ASN A 65 -8.67 12.87 -13.55
CA ASN A 65 -9.08 12.10 -12.37
C ASN A 65 -8.40 10.72 -12.26
N THR A 66 -7.29 10.50 -12.96
CA THR A 66 -6.54 9.24 -12.95
C THR A 66 -5.64 9.17 -11.72
N LEU A 67 -5.67 8.07 -10.98
CA LEU A 67 -4.69 7.78 -9.93
C LEU A 67 -3.43 7.17 -10.54
N VAL A 68 -2.27 7.76 -10.27
CA VAL A 68 -0.97 7.19 -10.68
C VAL A 68 -0.16 6.80 -9.45
N ILE A 69 0.20 5.53 -9.35
CA ILE A 69 1.01 4.96 -8.28
C ILE A 69 2.40 4.65 -8.81
N PHE A 70 3.42 5.23 -8.18
CA PHE A 70 4.82 4.89 -8.42
C PHE A 70 5.34 4.01 -7.29
N ILE A 71 5.75 2.80 -7.62
CA ILE A 71 6.48 1.92 -6.70
C ILE A 71 7.95 2.27 -6.79
N ASN A 72 8.61 2.45 -5.65
CA ASN A 72 10.02 2.80 -5.60
C ASN A 72 10.79 1.90 -4.65
N GLN A 73 12.10 1.84 -4.82
CA GLN A 73 12.99 1.06 -4.00
C GLN A 73 13.82 1.97 -3.10
N ILE A 74 14.06 1.51 -1.88
CA ILE A 74 14.96 2.18 -0.94
C ILE A 74 16.39 1.79 -1.26
N ARG A 75 17.27 2.78 -1.23
CA ARG A 75 18.71 2.64 -1.38
C ARG A 75 19.42 3.33 -0.23
N MET A 76 20.62 2.88 0.08
CA MET A 76 21.46 3.48 1.11
C MET A 76 22.50 4.37 0.44
N LYS A 77 22.63 5.60 0.91
CA LYS A 77 23.72 6.49 0.49
C LYS A 77 25.00 6.09 1.21
N ILE A 78 26.06 5.87 0.43
CA ILE A 78 27.39 5.59 0.96
C ILE A 78 27.99 6.87 1.55
N GLY A 79 28.67 6.78 2.70
CA GLY A 79 29.41 7.87 3.31
C GLY A 79 28.57 8.85 4.16
N VAL A 80 27.29 8.56 4.42
CA VAL A 80 26.47 9.36 5.34
C VAL A 80 26.73 8.90 6.77
N MET A 81 27.53 9.67 7.51
CA MET A 81 27.85 9.38 8.94
C MET A 81 26.78 9.88 9.90
N PHE A 82 26.01 10.90 9.54
CA PHE A 82 24.97 11.50 10.37
C PHE A 82 23.67 11.69 9.60
N GLY A 83 22.52 11.50 10.27
CA GLY A 83 21.21 11.61 9.67
C GLY A 83 20.73 10.29 9.02
N ASN A 84 19.65 10.37 8.22
CA ASN A 84 19.09 9.19 7.57
C ASN A 84 19.79 8.91 6.22
N PRO A 85 20.52 7.80 6.08
CA PRO A 85 21.21 7.45 4.85
C PRO A 85 20.24 6.95 3.76
N GLU A 86 18.99 6.67 4.08
CA GLU A 86 18.03 6.13 3.13
C GLU A 86 17.65 7.14 2.05
N THR A 87 17.61 6.67 0.83
CA THR A 87 17.18 7.44 -0.34
C THR A 87 16.36 6.55 -1.28
N THR A 88 15.74 7.14 -2.28
CA THR A 88 15.00 6.43 -3.32
C THR A 88 15.62 6.70 -4.68
N THR A 89 15.42 5.79 -5.64
CA THR A 89 15.84 6.00 -7.03
C THR A 89 15.03 7.11 -7.71
N GLY A 90 15.55 7.67 -8.81
CA GLY A 90 14.87 8.72 -9.56
C GLY A 90 14.92 10.12 -8.97
N GLY A 91 15.82 10.36 -7.99
CA GLY A 91 16.05 11.66 -7.37
C GLY A 91 14.94 12.11 -6.41
N ASN A 92 14.79 13.43 -6.25
CA ASN A 92 13.87 13.99 -5.27
C ASN A 92 12.52 14.46 -5.85
N ALA A 93 12.37 14.52 -7.17
CA ALA A 93 11.17 15.10 -7.80
C ALA A 93 9.87 14.45 -7.32
N LEU A 94 9.83 13.10 -7.29
CA LEU A 94 8.66 12.36 -6.86
C LEU A 94 8.25 12.68 -5.40
N LYS A 95 9.21 12.96 -4.52
CA LYS A 95 8.93 13.36 -3.12
C LYS A 95 8.14 14.66 -3.04
N PHE A 96 8.36 15.59 -3.99
CA PHE A 96 7.64 16.87 -4.03
C PHE A 96 6.29 16.75 -4.74
N TYR A 97 6.24 16.07 -5.88
CA TYR A 97 5.02 15.95 -6.69
C TYR A 97 3.96 15.03 -6.07
N ALA A 98 4.36 13.94 -5.41
CA ALA A 98 3.41 13.01 -4.81
C ALA A 98 2.47 13.69 -3.79
N SER A 99 1.18 13.39 -3.89
CA SER A 99 0.16 13.80 -2.93
C SER A 99 0.21 12.96 -1.66
N VAL A 100 0.41 11.67 -1.80
CA VAL A 100 0.56 10.71 -0.70
C VAL A 100 1.87 9.95 -0.89
N ARG A 101 2.58 9.69 0.21
CA ARG A 101 3.76 8.82 0.23
C ARG A 101 3.63 7.82 1.37
N LEU A 102 3.77 6.56 1.03
CA LEU A 102 3.74 5.45 1.95
C LEU A 102 5.15 4.85 2.05
N ASP A 103 5.61 4.61 3.25
CA ASP A 103 6.81 3.82 3.55
C ASP A 103 6.35 2.43 4.03
N ILE A 104 6.73 1.39 3.30
CA ILE A 104 6.33 0.01 3.56
C ILE A 104 7.55 -0.76 4.03
N ARG A 105 7.45 -1.40 5.21
CA ARG A 105 8.52 -2.16 5.83
C ARG A 105 8.05 -3.53 6.27
N ARG A 106 8.85 -4.55 5.96
CA ARG A 106 8.73 -5.85 6.60
C ARG A 106 9.28 -5.74 8.02
N THR A 107 8.49 -6.14 9.02
CA THR A 107 8.85 -6.12 10.43
C THR A 107 9.15 -7.50 10.98
N GLY A 108 8.55 -8.54 10.40
CA GLY A 108 8.73 -9.92 10.85
C GLY A 108 8.44 -10.94 9.75
N SER A 109 8.54 -12.20 10.12
CA SER A 109 8.17 -13.35 9.28
C SER A 109 7.11 -14.17 9.97
N ILE A 110 6.06 -14.51 9.24
CA ILE A 110 5.00 -15.41 9.69
C ILE A 110 5.42 -16.83 9.37
N LYS A 111 5.41 -17.71 10.36
CA LYS A 111 5.82 -19.11 10.22
C LYS A 111 4.68 -20.04 10.58
N LYS A 112 4.58 -21.15 9.87
CA LYS A 112 3.75 -22.30 10.21
C LYS A 112 4.67 -23.51 10.39
N GLY A 113 4.95 -23.87 11.63
CA GLY A 113 6.07 -24.77 11.94
C GLY A 113 7.41 -24.13 11.55
N ASP A 114 8.20 -24.81 10.72
CA ASP A 114 9.51 -24.32 10.23
C ASP A 114 9.40 -23.52 8.92
N GLU A 115 8.24 -23.54 8.26
CA GLU A 115 8.01 -22.88 6.97
C GLU A 115 7.61 -21.42 7.16
N VAL A 116 8.24 -20.51 6.36
CA VAL A 116 7.87 -19.10 6.31
C VAL A 116 6.74 -18.94 5.29
N ILE A 117 5.53 -18.65 5.76
CA ILE A 117 4.32 -18.53 4.96
C ILE A 117 3.94 -17.09 4.63
N GLY A 118 4.59 -16.11 5.24
CA GLY A 118 4.26 -14.71 5.03
C GLY A 118 5.20 -13.75 5.74
N SER A 119 4.83 -12.49 5.73
CA SER A 119 5.55 -11.41 6.41
C SER A 119 4.62 -10.48 7.16
N GLU A 120 5.00 -10.11 8.36
CA GLU A 120 4.43 -8.97 9.07
C GLU A 120 4.92 -7.68 8.40
N THR A 121 4.01 -6.77 8.14
CA THR A 121 4.29 -5.57 7.37
C THR A 121 3.75 -4.34 8.08
N LYS A 122 4.56 -3.30 8.10
CA LYS A 122 4.19 -1.97 8.60
C LYS A 122 4.19 -0.96 7.48
N VAL A 123 3.10 -0.20 7.36
CA VAL A 123 2.99 0.94 6.46
C VAL A 123 2.91 2.22 7.28
N LYS A 124 3.74 3.19 6.92
CA LYS A 124 3.70 4.54 7.49
C LYS A 124 3.39 5.57 6.42
N VAL A 125 2.40 6.42 6.67
CA VAL A 125 2.07 7.56 5.82
C VAL A 125 3.06 8.68 6.11
N VAL A 126 4.12 8.81 5.29
CA VAL A 126 5.18 9.79 5.52
C VAL A 126 4.88 11.16 4.91
N LYS A 127 3.91 11.23 4.00
CA LYS A 127 3.38 12.47 3.43
C LYS A 127 1.94 12.27 3.02
N ASN A 128 1.09 13.24 3.33
CA ASN A 128 -0.29 13.27 2.85
C ASN A 128 -0.74 14.72 2.70
N LYS A 129 -1.26 15.08 1.51
CA LYS A 129 -1.80 16.41 1.21
C LYS A 129 -3.33 16.46 1.30
N VAL A 130 -3.98 15.32 1.44
CA VAL A 130 -5.45 15.19 1.41
C VAL A 130 -6.05 14.74 2.75
N ALA A 131 -5.21 14.34 3.71
CA ALA A 131 -5.61 13.98 5.08
C ALA A 131 -4.41 14.13 6.02
N PRO A 132 -4.59 14.08 7.37
CA PRO A 132 -3.49 14.12 8.32
C PRO A 132 -2.46 13.00 8.06
N PRO A 133 -1.15 13.34 7.95
CA PRO A 133 -0.09 12.37 7.73
C PRO A 133 0.31 11.65 9.03
N PHE A 134 1.35 10.81 8.92
CA PHE A 134 2.05 10.10 10.01
C PHE A 134 1.24 8.99 10.69
N ARG A 135 0.10 8.60 10.11
CA ARG A 135 -0.59 7.39 10.54
C ARG A 135 0.18 6.16 10.12
N GLN A 136 -0.02 5.07 10.87
CA GLN A 136 0.60 3.77 10.62
C GLN A 136 -0.49 2.69 10.61
N ALA A 137 -0.22 1.62 9.86
CA ALA A 137 -1.00 0.39 9.88
C ALA A 137 -0.04 -0.79 9.84
N ASP A 138 -0.33 -1.80 10.65
CA ASP A 138 0.38 -3.08 10.67
C ASP A 138 -0.57 -4.14 10.13
N PHE A 139 -0.08 -5.02 9.26
CA PHE A 139 -0.86 -6.12 8.69
C PHE A 139 0.04 -7.24 8.17
N ASP A 140 -0.57 -8.40 7.98
CA ASP A 140 0.10 -9.59 7.49
C ASP A 140 -0.04 -9.73 5.97
N ILE A 141 1.06 -10.08 5.29
CA ILE A 141 1.04 -10.49 3.89
C ILE A 141 1.37 -11.97 3.83
N LEU A 142 0.45 -12.78 3.33
CA LEU A 142 0.63 -14.21 3.13
C LEU A 142 1.08 -14.49 1.69
N TYR A 143 2.05 -15.36 1.53
CA TYR A 143 2.58 -15.70 0.21
C TYR A 143 1.53 -16.46 -0.61
N GLY A 144 1.30 -15.99 -1.84
CA GLY A 144 0.28 -16.51 -2.74
C GLY A 144 -1.14 -16.00 -2.49
N GLU A 145 -1.43 -15.39 -1.32
CA GLU A 145 -2.76 -14.87 -0.98
C GLU A 145 -2.80 -13.32 -0.96
N GLY A 146 -1.70 -12.67 -0.53
CA GLY A 146 -1.64 -11.23 -0.35
C GLY A 146 -1.96 -10.79 1.07
N ILE A 147 -2.59 -9.62 1.23
CA ILE A 147 -2.94 -9.08 2.56
C ILE A 147 -3.99 -9.96 3.23
N SER A 148 -3.68 -10.41 4.46
CA SER A 148 -4.56 -11.27 5.26
C SER A 148 -5.69 -10.46 5.91
N ARG A 149 -6.80 -10.31 5.20
CA ARG A 149 -7.99 -9.59 5.67
C ARG A 149 -8.55 -10.21 6.97
N GLU A 150 -8.70 -11.52 7.00
CA GLU A 150 -9.24 -12.23 8.16
C GLU A 150 -8.29 -12.16 9.36
N GLY A 151 -6.97 -12.16 9.12
CA GLY A 151 -5.96 -11.94 10.16
C GLY A 151 -6.06 -10.54 10.77
N GLU A 152 -6.26 -9.52 9.95
CA GLU A 152 -6.45 -8.14 10.40
C GLU A 152 -7.77 -7.95 11.17
N ILE A 153 -8.86 -8.58 10.69
CA ILE A 153 -10.15 -8.58 11.41
C ILE A 153 -9.98 -9.18 12.81
N LEU A 154 -9.25 -10.31 12.95
CA LEU A 154 -9.00 -10.95 14.23
C LEU A 154 -8.20 -10.05 15.19
N ASP A 155 -7.16 -9.40 14.70
CA ASP A 155 -6.32 -8.53 15.52
C ASP A 155 -7.10 -7.32 16.03
N LEU A 156 -7.75 -6.59 15.11
CA LEU A 156 -8.53 -5.39 15.43
C LEU A 156 -9.77 -5.73 16.29
N ALA A 157 -10.44 -6.85 16.01
CA ALA A 157 -11.59 -7.28 16.81
C ALA A 157 -11.18 -7.70 18.22
N SER A 158 -9.99 -8.31 18.38
CA SER A 158 -9.45 -8.64 19.70
C SER A 158 -9.04 -7.39 20.47
N GLU A 159 -8.43 -6.40 19.81
CA GLU A 159 -8.08 -5.11 20.41
C GLU A 159 -9.35 -4.35 20.87
N ALA A 160 -10.39 -4.37 20.05
CA ALA A 160 -11.69 -3.74 20.35
C ALA A 160 -12.58 -4.56 21.31
N SER A 161 -12.10 -5.71 21.83
CA SER A 161 -12.88 -6.63 22.65
C SER A 161 -14.22 -7.09 22.02
N ILE A 162 -14.24 -7.19 20.70
CA ILE A 162 -15.35 -7.74 19.92
C ILE A 162 -15.21 -9.26 19.82
N ILE A 163 -13.96 -9.74 19.73
CA ILE A 163 -13.57 -11.14 19.84
C ILE A 163 -12.89 -11.33 21.19
N ASP A 164 -13.31 -12.33 21.93
CA ASP A 164 -12.67 -12.71 23.18
C ASP A 164 -11.41 -13.54 22.89
N LYS A 165 -10.27 -13.11 23.43
CA LYS A 165 -9.01 -13.83 23.35
C LYS A 165 -8.60 -14.30 24.74
N SER A 166 -8.62 -15.61 24.95
CA SER A 166 -8.19 -16.24 26.20
C SER A 166 -7.04 -17.20 25.94
N GLY A 167 -5.81 -16.78 26.29
CA GLY A 167 -4.61 -17.50 25.92
C GLY A 167 -4.47 -17.63 24.39
N ALA A 168 -4.44 -18.87 23.89
CA ALA A 168 -4.41 -19.15 22.45
C ALA A 168 -5.79 -19.24 21.80
N TRP A 169 -6.88 -19.20 22.56
CA TRP A 169 -8.23 -19.38 22.05
C TRP A 169 -8.88 -18.05 21.68
N TYR A 170 -9.56 -18.07 20.51
CA TYR A 170 -10.42 -17.00 20.03
C TYR A 170 -11.87 -17.45 20.12
N ALA A 171 -12.75 -16.56 20.63
CA ALA A 171 -14.18 -16.82 20.71
C ALA A 171 -14.98 -15.58 20.26
N TYR A 172 -16.10 -15.81 19.60
CA TYR A 172 -17.03 -14.77 19.19
C TYR A 172 -18.44 -15.11 19.66
N SER A 173 -19.10 -14.20 20.37
CA SER A 173 -20.44 -14.40 20.94
C SER A 173 -20.58 -15.67 21.81
N GLY A 174 -19.49 -16.09 22.46
CA GLY A 174 -19.45 -17.31 23.30
C GLY A 174 -18.99 -18.57 22.58
N ASP A 175 -18.98 -18.59 21.26
CA ASP A 175 -18.55 -19.72 20.45
C ASP A 175 -17.04 -19.64 20.15
N ARG A 176 -16.35 -20.77 20.29
CA ARG A 176 -14.92 -20.88 19.94
C ARG A 176 -14.75 -20.90 18.43
N ILE A 177 -13.96 -19.96 17.88
CA ILE A 177 -13.68 -19.85 16.44
C ILE A 177 -12.30 -20.38 16.06
N GLY A 178 -11.41 -20.66 17.03
CA GLY A 178 -10.12 -21.30 16.74
C GLY A 178 -9.13 -21.22 17.89
N GLN A 179 -8.19 -22.18 17.89
CA GLN A 179 -7.01 -22.14 18.73
C GLN A 179 -5.80 -21.69 17.90
N GLY A 180 -5.22 -20.56 18.26
CA GLY A 180 -4.20 -19.88 17.48
C GLY A 180 -4.78 -19.01 16.35
N LYS A 181 -4.00 -17.99 15.95
CA LYS A 181 -4.42 -17.02 14.91
C LYS A 181 -4.70 -17.70 13.56
N ASP A 182 -3.89 -18.69 13.17
CA ASP A 182 -4.04 -19.38 11.89
C ASP A 182 -5.37 -20.14 11.79
N ASN A 183 -5.72 -20.92 12.83
CA ASN A 183 -6.98 -21.66 12.82
C ASN A 183 -8.20 -20.73 12.86
N ALA A 184 -8.14 -19.66 13.65
CA ALA A 184 -9.21 -18.67 13.70
C ALA A 184 -9.35 -17.91 12.35
N ARG A 185 -8.25 -17.64 11.67
CA ARG A 185 -8.24 -17.04 10.33
C ARG A 185 -8.90 -17.96 9.30
N GLU A 186 -8.50 -19.23 9.25
CA GLU A 186 -9.11 -20.21 8.34
C GLU A 186 -10.62 -20.38 8.64
N PHE A 187 -11.00 -20.44 9.92
CA PHE A 187 -12.41 -20.46 10.31
C PHE A 187 -13.19 -19.27 9.75
N LEU A 188 -12.65 -18.04 9.84
CA LEU A 188 -13.31 -16.86 9.29
C LEU A 188 -13.39 -16.88 7.75
N LYS A 189 -12.40 -17.46 7.05
CA LYS A 189 -12.48 -17.68 5.60
C LYS A 189 -13.63 -18.60 5.21
N GLU A 190 -13.85 -19.67 6.00
CA GLU A 190 -14.95 -20.61 5.79
C GLU A 190 -16.32 -20.03 6.18
N HIS A 191 -16.32 -18.97 7.02
CA HIS A 191 -17.55 -18.33 7.52
C HIS A 191 -17.63 -16.84 7.12
N PRO A 192 -17.77 -16.51 5.82
CA PRO A 192 -17.67 -15.14 5.31
C PRO A 192 -18.76 -14.19 5.84
N VAL A 193 -19.92 -14.72 6.21
CA VAL A 193 -21.02 -13.92 6.81
C VAL A 193 -20.60 -13.43 8.20
N MET A 194 -20.06 -14.34 9.03
CA MET A 194 -19.55 -13.99 10.37
C MET A 194 -18.35 -13.04 10.27
N ALA A 195 -17.42 -13.29 9.35
CA ALA A 195 -16.27 -12.42 9.12
C ALA A 195 -16.72 -11.00 8.76
N LEU A 196 -17.73 -10.85 7.90
CA LEU A 196 -18.29 -9.54 7.54
C LEU A 196 -19.00 -8.86 8.72
N GLU A 197 -19.72 -9.61 9.53
CA GLU A 197 -20.38 -9.08 10.74
C GLU A 197 -19.33 -8.51 11.70
N ILE A 198 -18.29 -9.29 12.00
CA ILE A 198 -17.20 -8.87 12.87
C ILE A 198 -16.48 -7.64 12.27
N GLU A 199 -16.16 -7.67 10.96
CA GLU A 199 -15.56 -6.52 10.28
C GLU A 199 -16.42 -5.26 10.43
N ASN A 200 -17.73 -5.35 10.26
CA ASN A 200 -18.61 -4.21 10.40
C ASN A 200 -18.67 -3.66 11.84
N ARG A 201 -18.59 -4.54 12.84
CA ARG A 201 -18.48 -4.11 14.25
C ARG A 201 -17.14 -3.41 14.53
N VAL A 202 -16.03 -3.95 13.98
CA VAL A 202 -14.70 -3.31 14.05
C VAL A 202 -14.75 -1.93 13.37
N ARG A 203 -15.30 -1.84 12.16
CA ARG A 203 -15.43 -0.57 11.44
C ARG A 203 -16.25 0.46 12.23
N ALA A 204 -17.36 0.04 12.82
CA ALA A 204 -18.19 0.91 13.66
C ALA A 204 -17.43 1.40 14.91
N HIS A 205 -16.63 0.52 15.54
CA HIS A 205 -15.79 0.88 16.69
C HIS A 205 -14.77 1.97 16.33
N PHE A 206 -14.17 1.90 15.14
CA PHE A 206 -13.20 2.90 14.65
C PHE A 206 -13.84 4.07 13.87
N GLY A 207 -15.16 4.19 13.85
CA GLY A 207 -15.86 5.27 13.14
C GLY A 207 -15.75 5.20 11.60
N VAL A 208 -15.55 4.02 11.05
CA VAL A 208 -15.45 3.76 9.61
C VAL A 208 -16.77 3.19 9.09
N ALA A 209 -17.19 3.61 7.90
CA ALA A 209 -18.42 3.10 7.28
C ALA A 209 -18.38 1.58 7.12
N GLY A 210 -19.50 0.91 7.39
CA GLY A 210 -19.64 -0.53 7.21
C GLY A 210 -19.53 -0.95 5.75
N ARG A 211 -19.18 -2.23 5.53
CA ARG A 211 -19.22 -2.86 4.20
C ARG A 211 -20.58 -3.52 3.95
N GLY A 212 -21.07 -3.43 2.71
CA GLY A 212 -22.21 -4.22 2.28
C GLY A 212 -21.90 -5.72 2.26
N GLY A 213 -22.93 -6.56 2.39
CA GLY A 213 -22.81 -8.02 2.35
C GLY A 213 -22.29 -8.55 1.00
N PRO A 214 -21.94 -9.85 0.92
CA PRO A 214 -21.52 -10.48 -0.33
C PRO A 214 -22.67 -10.37 -1.35
N GLY A 215 -22.41 -9.64 -2.46
CA GLY A 215 -23.39 -9.36 -3.50
C GLY A 215 -23.91 -7.91 -3.57
N ALA A 216 -23.54 -7.04 -2.63
CA ALA A 216 -23.85 -5.63 -2.80
C ALA A 216 -22.94 -4.99 -3.87
N PRO A 217 -23.48 -4.29 -4.89
CA PRO A 217 -22.68 -3.56 -5.85
C PRO A 217 -21.81 -2.55 -5.09
N GLY A 218 -20.52 -2.49 -5.43
CA GLY A 218 -19.57 -1.64 -4.74
C GLY A 218 -20.10 -0.20 -4.64
N ALA A 219 -20.30 0.26 -3.43
CA ALA A 219 -20.61 1.67 -3.18
C ALA A 219 -19.38 2.48 -3.58
N SER A 220 -19.46 3.10 -4.74
CA SER A 220 -18.53 4.16 -5.16
C SER A 220 -18.59 5.25 -4.10
N GLY A 221 -17.45 5.45 -3.42
CA GLY A 221 -17.34 6.40 -2.32
C GLY A 221 -17.65 7.82 -2.76
N ALA A 222 -18.84 8.29 -2.42
CA ALA A 222 -19.14 9.71 -2.31
C ALA A 222 -18.70 10.17 -0.93
N ALA A 223 -17.44 10.58 -0.81
CA ALA A 223 -16.99 11.38 0.30
C ALA A 223 -17.60 12.78 0.11
N GLY A 224 -18.75 13.03 0.77
CA GLY A 224 -19.30 14.35 0.95
C GLY A 224 -18.32 15.21 1.72
N ALA A 225 -17.82 16.27 1.12
CA ALA A 225 -17.06 17.29 1.81
C ALA A 225 -18.01 18.05 2.76
N PRO A 226 -17.62 18.31 4.01
CA PRO A 226 -18.33 19.30 4.81
C PRO A 226 -18.01 20.69 4.26
N THR A 227 -19.06 21.42 3.90
CA THR A 227 -19.05 22.87 3.66
C THR A 227 -18.95 23.57 5.01
N ALA A 228 -17.89 24.33 5.22
CA ALA A 228 -17.81 25.62 5.93
C ALA A 228 -16.33 26.09 5.86
#